data_e9d912a287b254f80d9be328dc5c06a0
#
_entry.id   e9d912a287b254f80d9be328dc5c06a0
#
_cell.length_a   1.000
_cell.length_b   1.000
_cell.length_c   1.000
_cell.angle_alpha   90.00
_cell.angle_beta   90.00
_cell.angle_gamma   90.00
#
_symmetry.space_group_name_H-M   'P 1'
#
loop_
_entity.id
_entity.type
_entity.pdbx_description
1 polymer ?
#
loop_
_entity_poly.entity_id
_entity_poly.type
_entity_poly.pdbx_seq_one_letter_code
_entity_poly.pdbx_strand_id
1 'polypeptide(L)'
;MLTSRIAKFMLIGLVASLMAISSALWAVDYASDSDINDAIQRRISSDWGMRPNSIVVETNNGIVKLTGSVDNILASDRAVDVARTTKGVRSVINTMDINPIKRTDEEILKDIADAIASDPVADHIDINVKVTDGVVTTSGTVDSFAGSDLIERVVKGVKGVKRVENGIKNLDKSNRSDEDIKADIEGRLKNDVLMSRALVNVS
;
A
#
# COMPACT_ATOMS: atom_id res chain seq x y z
N MET A 1 40.92 -8.38 63.86
CA MET A 1 39.81 -9.18 63.27
C MET A 1 38.62 -8.34 62.78
N LEU A 2 38.73 -7.02 62.67
CA LEU A 2 37.60 -6.13 62.26
C LEU A 2 37.66 -5.70 60.81
N THR A 3 38.80 -5.78 60.15
CA THR A 3 39.03 -5.30 58.76
C THR A 3 38.50 -6.23 57.65
N SER A 4 38.28 -7.52 57.96
CA SER A 4 37.82 -8.52 56.98
C SER A 4 36.34 -8.52 56.68
N ARG A 5 35.51 -7.96 57.60
CA ARG A 5 34.04 -7.92 57.44
C ARG A 5 33.57 -6.72 56.62
N ILE A 6 34.28 -5.60 56.65
CA ILE A 6 33.92 -4.38 55.90
C ILE A 6 34.21 -4.58 54.40
N ALA A 7 35.28 -5.27 54.03
CA ALA A 7 35.64 -5.55 52.62
C ALA A 7 34.62 -6.46 51.92
N LYS A 8 33.97 -7.39 52.63
CA LYS A 8 32.95 -8.29 52.05
C LYS A 8 31.62 -7.59 51.79
N PHE A 9 31.24 -6.59 52.59
CA PHE A 9 30.02 -5.82 52.35
C PHE A 9 30.17 -4.79 51.22
N MET A 10 31.37 -4.25 50.98
CA MET A 10 31.64 -3.33 49.87
C MET A 10 31.63 -4.04 48.53
N LEU A 11 32.06 -5.31 48.47
CA LEU A 11 32.08 -6.09 47.21
C LEU A 11 30.68 -6.53 46.79
N ILE A 12 29.77 -6.78 47.73
CA ILE A 12 28.37 -7.17 47.43
C ILE A 12 27.55 -5.96 46.93
N GLY A 13 27.83 -4.76 47.46
CA GLY A 13 27.17 -3.54 46.98
C GLY A 13 27.56 -3.14 45.57
N LEU A 14 28.79 -3.43 45.14
CA LEU A 14 29.27 -3.08 43.79
C LEU A 14 28.72 -4.00 42.70
N VAL A 15 28.47 -5.27 43.00
CA VAL A 15 27.92 -6.24 42.06
C VAL A 15 26.40 -6.04 41.86
N ALA A 16 25.69 -5.63 42.91
CA ALA A 16 24.26 -5.33 42.81
C ALA A 16 23.94 -4.03 42.01
N SER A 17 24.86 -3.06 41.99
CA SER A 17 24.75 -1.84 41.20
C SER A 17 24.99 -2.05 39.70
N LEU A 18 25.70 -3.10 39.29
CA LEU A 18 26.01 -3.36 37.90
C LEU A 18 24.92 -4.16 37.17
N MET A 19 24.00 -4.82 37.88
CA MET A 19 22.87 -5.57 37.29
C MET A 19 21.63 -4.71 37.00
N ALA A 20 21.59 -3.47 37.46
CA ALA A 20 20.43 -2.60 37.26
C ALA A 20 20.46 -1.79 35.93
N ILE A 21 21.56 -1.88 35.16
CA ILE A 21 21.73 -1.06 33.95
C ILE A 21 21.36 -1.82 32.65
N SER A 22 21.07 -3.12 32.71
CA SER A 22 20.90 -3.94 31.51
C SER A 22 19.46 -4.11 30.99
N SER A 23 18.47 -3.50 31.63
CA SER A 23 17.06 -3.64 31.19
C SER A 23 16.50 -2.46 30.39
N ALA A 24 17.30 -1.43 30.12
CA ALA A 24 16.82 -0.22 29.42
C ALA A 24 17.14 -0.16 27.91
N LEU A 25 17.75 -1.20 27.33
CA LEU A 25 18.33 -1.11 25.98
C LEU A 25 17.51 -1.82 24.88
N TRP A 26 16.31 -2.33 25.18
CA TRP A 26 15.50 -3.07 24.19
C TRP A 26 14.07 -2.54 24.07
N ALA A 27 13.82 -1.28 24.31
CA ALA A 27 12.61 -0.66 23.81
C ALA A 27 12.80 -0.41 22.31
N VAL A 28 12.59 -1.45 21.49
CA VAL A 28 12.26 -1.21 20.09
C VAL A 28 10.98 -0.38 20.14
N ASP A 29 11.10 0.87 19.73
CA ASP A 29 9.99 1.82 19.66
C ASP A 29 9.02 1.33 18.56
N TYR A 30 8.16 0.38 18.93
CA TYR A 30 7.03 -0.03 18.12
C TYR A 30 6.02 1.11 18.18
N ALA A 31 5.66 1.65 17.02
CA ALA A 31 4.56 2.60 16.94
C ALA A 31 3.34 1.99 17.64
N SER A 32 2.73 2.74 18.57
CA SER A 32 1.52 2.28 19.23
C SER A 32 0.36 2.19 18.22
N ASP A 33 -0.67 1.40 18.54
CA ASP A 33 -1.86 1.30 17.68
C ASP A 33 -2.52 2.67 17.48
N SER A 34 -2.47 3.55 18.47
CA SER A 34 -2.94 4.94 18.38
C SER A 34 -2.11 5.76 17.39
N ASP A 35 -0.77 5.65 17.45
CA ASP A 35 0.11 6.37 16.51
C ASP A 35 -0.10 5.90 15.07
N ILE A 36 -0.33 4.60 14.88
CA ILE A 36 -0.66 4.02 13.58
C ILE A 36 -1.98 4.57 13.06
N ASN A 37 -3.05 4.56 13.87
CA ASN A 37 -4.34 5.12 13.51
C ASN A 37 -4.22 6.58 13.10
N ASP A 38 -3.57 7.41 13.92
CA ASP A 38 -3.41 8.82 13.66
C ASP A 38 -2.61 9.10 12.39
N ALA A 39 -1.57 8.31 12.14
CA ALA A 39 -0.76 8.44 10.93
C ALA A 39 -1.57 8.11 9.67
N ILE A 40 -2.33 7.02 9.69
CA ILE A 40 -3.19 6.60 8.57
C ILE A 40 -4.30 7.63 8.35
N GLN A 41 -5.00 8.04 9.42
CA GLN A 41 -6.11 8.99 9.34
C GLN A 41 -5.68 10.35 8.77
N ARG A 42 -4.52 10.87 9.19
CA ARG A 42 -3.96 12.12 8.62
C ARG A 42 -3.66 11.98 7.13
N ARG A 43 -3.06 10.87 6.69
CA ARG A 43 -2.73 10.63 5.28
C ARG A 43 -4.00 10.51 4.44
N ILE A 44 -5.00 9.76 4.90
CA ILE A 44 -6.30 9.63 4.21
C ILE A 44 -6.98 10.99 4.09
N SER A 45 -7.02 11.78 5.18
CA SER A 45 -7.68 13.09 5.19
C SER A 45 -6.98 14.12 4.31
N SER A 46 -5.69 13.98 4.06
CA SER A 46 -4.91 14.86 3.19
C SER A 46 -4.99 14.50 1.71
N ASP A 47 -5.42 13.29 1.36
CA ASP A 47 -5.51 12.85 -0.03
C ASP A 47 -6.84 13.31 -0.66
N TRP A 48 -6.74 14.14 -1.71
CA TRP A 48 -7.90 14.64 -2.45
C TRP A 48 -8.71 13.54 -3.14
N GLY A 49 -8.06 12.47 -3.57
CA GLY A 49 -8.70 11.33 -4.23
C GLY A 49 -9.53 10.46 -3.29
N MET A 50 -9.38 10.65 -1.98
CA MET A 50 -10.15 9.95 -0.95
C MET A 50 -11.25 10.80 -0.31
N ARG A 51 -11.41 12.07 -0.70
CA ARG A 51 -12.55 12.90 -0.31
C ARG A 51 -13.69 12.70 -1.34
N PRO A 52 -14.94 12.60 -0.95
CA PRO A 52 -15.61 12.74 0.34
C PRO A 52 -15.93 11.42 1.06
N ASN A 53 -15.06 10.45 1.02
CA ASN A 53 -15.31 9.11 1.54
C ASN A 53 -15.36 9.07 3.08
N SER A 54 -16.15 8.15 3.61
CA SER A 54 -16.27 7.88 5.05
C SER A 54 -15.42 6.65 5.39
N ILE A 55 -14.14 6.85 5.67
CA ILE A 55 -13.22 5.76 6.00
C ILE A 55 -12.92 5.79 7.49
N VAL A 56 -13.16 4.67 8.17
CA VAL A 56 -12.85 4.45 9.59
C VAL A 56 -11.66 3.51 9.69
N VAL A 57 -10.69 3.89 10.50
CA VAL A 57 -9.45 3.15 10.74
C VAL A 57 -9.43 2.65 12.18
N GLU A 58 -9.28 1.35 12.36
CA GLU A 58 -9.12 0.71 13.66
C GLU A 58 -7.84 -0.13 13.64
N THR A 59 -6.98 0.02 14.64
CA THR A 59 -5.75 -0.79 14.75
C THR A 59 -5.75 -1.58 16.04
N ASN A 60 -5.37 -2.85 15.94
CA ASN A 60 -5.18 -3.74 17.08
C ASN A 60 -3.92 -4.58 16.85
N ASN A 61 -2.91 -4.44 17.74
CA ASN A 61 -1.61 -5.12 17.63
C ASN A 61 -0.97 -4.98 16.24
N GLY A 62 -1.04 -3.79 15.63
CA GLY A 62 -0.52 -3.50 14.30
C GLY A 62 -1.35 -4.08 13.15
N ILE A 63 -2.49 -4.70 13.42
CA ILE A 63 -3.46 -5.13 12.40
C ILE A 63 -4.45 -3.98 12.21
N VAL A 64 -4.44 -3.40 11.01
CA VAL A 64 -5.32 -2.30 10.64
C VAL A 64 -6.57 -2.84 9.97
N LYS A 65 -7.74 -2.46 10.47
CA LYS A 65 -9.03 -2.70 9.83
C LYS A 65 -9.56 -1.40 9.25
N LEU A 66 -9.84 -1.40 7.94
CA LEU A 66 -10.48 -0.32 7.23
C LEU A 66 -11.95 -0.67 7.01
N THR A 67 -12.85 0.22 7.46
CA THR A 67 -14.31 0.07 7.33
C THR A 67 -14.90 1.37 6.80
N GLY A 68 -16.19 1.34 6.49
CA GLY A 68 -16.92 2.50 5.99
C GLY A 68 -17.24 2.40 4.51
N SER A 69 -17.36 3.52 3.82
CA SER A 69 -17.84 3.56 2.43
C SER A 69 -16.98 4.49 1.58
N VAL A 70 -16.69 4.06 0.36
CA VAL A 70 -15.98 4.81 -0.67
C VAL A 70 -16.81 4.88 -1.96
N ASP A 71 -16.59 5.92 -2.77
CA ASP A 71 -17.35 6.15 -4.00
C ASP A 71 -16.79 5.47 -5.25
N ASN A 72 -15.57 4.95 -5.17
CA ASN A 72 -14.93 4.21 -6.26
C ASN A 72 -13.86 3.23 -5.74
N ILE A 73 -13.46 2.30 -6.60
CA ILE A 73 -12.49 1.23 -6.28
C ILE A 73 -11.11 1.82 -5.99
N LEU A 74 -10.69 2.84 -6.74
CA LEU A 74 -9.38 3.45 -6.58
C LEU A 74 -9.21 4.10 -5.20
N ALA A 75 -10.27 4.70 -4.65
CA ALA A 75 -10.24 5.25 -3.30
C ALA A 75 -10.03 4.16 -2.25
N SER A 76 -10.68 2.99 -2.42
CA SER A 76 -10.45 1.82 -1.57
C SER A 76 -9.01 1.31 -1.65
N ASP A 77 -8.48 1.13 -2.87
CA ASP A 77 -7.12 0.66 -3.09
C ASP A 77 -6.09 1.63 -2.46
N ARG A 78 -6.26 2.94 -2.65
CA ARG A 78 -5.40 3.97 -2.04
C ARG A 78 -5.42 3.94 -0.52
N ALA A 79 -6.59 3.76 0.09
CA ALA A 79 -6.67 3.67 1.55
C ALA A 79 -5.91 2.45 2.08
N VAL A 80 -6.01 1.31 1.38
CA VAL A 80 -5.24 0.10 1.70
C VAL A 80 -3.74 0.34 1.56
N ASP A 81 -3.29 1.02 0.50
CA ASP A 81 -1.87 1.33 0.27
C ASP A 81 -1.32 2.30 1.32
N VAL A 82 -2.11 3.32 1.69
CA VAL A 82 -1.76 4.21 2.80
C VAL A 82 -1.55 3.42 4.09
N ALA A 83 -2.46 2.50 4.40
CA ALA A 83 -2.34 1.66 5.59
C ALA A 83 -1.10 0.76 5.51
N ARG A 84 -0.91 0.01 4.42
CA ARG A 84 0.23 -0.91 4.23
C ARG A 84 1.58 -0.24 4.33
N THR A 85 1.70 1.00 3.86
CA THR A 85 2.96 1.76 3.85
C THR A 85 3.20 2.55 5.13
N THR A 86 2.32 2.43 6.14
CA THR A 86 2.48 3.09 7.43
C THR A 86 3.34 2.24 8.36
N LYS A 87 4.35 2.88 8.99
CA LYS A 87 5.27 2.20 9.93
C LYS A 87 4.49 1.57 11.09
N GLY A 88 4.79 0.32 11.41
CA GLY A 88 4.16 -0.43 12.49
C GLY A 88 2.98 -1.30 12.04
N VAL A 89 2.46 -1.10 10.82
CA VAL A 89 1.39 -1.95 10.27
C VAL A 89 1.95 -3.31 9.88
N ARG A 90 1.31 -4.36 10.37
CA ARG A 90 1.65 -5.77 10.13
C ARG A 90 0.73 -6.42 9.11
N SER A 91 -0.53 -6.02 9.10
CA SER A 91 -1.56 -6.51 8.18
C SER A 91 -2.67 -5.50 8.02
N VAL A 92 -3.37 -5.53 6.88
CA VAL A 92 -4.53 -4.69 6.61
C VAL A 92 -5.72 -5.56 6.24
N ILE A 93 -6.84 -5.36 6.92
CA ILE A 93 -8.14 -5.96 6.64
C ILE A 93 -9.02 -4.87 6.03
N ASN A 94 -9.37 -5.03 4.77
CA ASN A 94 -10.26 -4.12 4.06
C ASN A 94 -11.68 -4.69 4.04
N THR A 95 -12.62 -3.98 4.68
CA THR A 95 -14.06 -4.28 4.66
C THR A 95 -14.86 -3.03 4.32
N MET A 96 -14.25 -2.12 3.54
CA MET A 96 -14.96 -0.94 3.04
C MET A 96 -15.97 -1.33 1.96
N ASP A 97 -17.15 -0.74 2.04
CA ASP A 97 -18.17 -0.87 1.00
C ASP A 97 -17.87 0.11 -0.14
N ILE A 98 -17.87 -0.39 -1.37
CA ILE A 98 -17.83 0.46 -2.55
C ILE A 98 -19.27 0.81 -2.88
N ASN A 99 -19.64 2.08 -2.66
CA ASN A 99 -20.98 2.60 -2.93
C ASN A 99 -20.93 3.61 -4.07
N PRO A 100 -20.81 3.13 -5.32
CA PRO A 100 -20.69 4.00 -6.47
C PRO A 100 -22.02 4.75 -6.68
N ILE A 101 -21.90 6.01 -7.06
CA ILE A 101 -23.05 6.82 -7.52
C ILE A 101 -23.71 6.08 -8.69
N LYS A 102 -25.03 5.94 -8.65
CA LYS A 102 -25.77 5.30 -9.75
C LYS A 102 -25.60 6.10 -11.04
N ARG A 103 -25.06 5.43 -12.05
CA ARG A 103 -24.83 5.96 -13.40
C ARG A 103 -25.21 4.92 -14.43
N THR A 104 -25.56 5.37 -15.64
CA THR A 104 -25.79 4.45 -16.76
C THR A 104 -24.46 3.94 -17.31
N ASP A 105 -24.49 2.78 -17.97
CA ASP A 105 -23.30 2.21 -18.58
C ASP A 105 -22.70 3.14 -19.65
N GLU A 106 -23.54 3.90 -20.38
CA GLU A 106 -23.12 4.89 -21.37
C GLU A 106 -22.38 6.07 -20.73
N GLU A 107 -22.86 6.57 -19.57
CA GLU A 107 -22.20 7.63 -18.83
C GLU A 107 -20.83 7.15 -18.29
N ILE A 108 -20.78 5.93 -17.75
CA ILE A 108 -19.53 5.32 -17.27
C ILE A 108 -18.54 5.16 -18.41
N LEU A 109 -18.99 4.62 -19.56
CA LEU A 109 -18.15 4.42 -20.74
C LEU A 109 -17.58 5.75 -21.26
N LYS A 110 -18.42 6.79 -21.31
CA LYS A 110 -17.99 8.14 -21.72
C LYS A 110 -16.95 8.70 -20.76
N ASP A 111 -17.16 8.60 -19.45
CA ASP A 111 -16.22 9.12 -18.45
C ASP A 111 -14.89 8.35 -18.47
N ILE A 112 -14.92 7.05 -18.76
CA ILE A 112 -13.69 6.25 -18.96
C ILE A 112 -12.93 6.74 -20.20
N ALA A 113 -13.62 6.96 -21.32
CA ALA A 113 -13.01 7.46 -22.54
C ALA A 113 -12.39 8.85 -22.32
N ASP A 114 -13.13 9.77 -21.67
CA ASP A 114 -12.64 11.11 -21.34
C ASP A 114 -11.42 11.05 -20.38
N ALA A 115 -11.45 10.16 -19.41
CA ALA A 115 -10.34 9.98 -18.45
C ALA A 115 -9.07 9.44 -19.12
N ILE A 116 -9.21 8.45 -20.02
CA ILE A 116 -8.09 7.91 -20.82
C ILE A 116 -7.51 8.99 -21.73
N ALA A 117 -8.37 9.72 -22.47
CA ALA A 117 -7.94 10.78 -23.38
C ALA A 117 -7.29 11.97 -22.66
N SER A 118 -7.60 12.17 -21.37
CA SER A 118 -7.01 13.24 -20.54
C SER A 118 -5.66 12.85 -19.95
N ASP A 119 -5.27 11.58 -19.97
CA ASP A 119 -3.99 11.10 -19.47
C ASP A 119 -2.99 10.99 -20.63
N PRO A 120 -1.88 11.78 -20.63
CA PRO A 120 -0.94 11.84 -21.76
C PRO A 120 -0.26 10.51 -22.09
N VAL A 121 -0.24 9.57 -21.15
CA VAL A 121 0.36 8.24 -21.35
C VAL A 121 -0.71 7.25 -21.79
N ALA A 122 -1.89 7.30 -21.21
CA ALA A 122 -2.99 6.41 -21.51
C ALA A 122 -3.62 6.68 -22.89
N ASP A 123 -3.64 7.95 -23.36
CA ASP A 123 -4.18 8.35 -24.66
C ASP A 123 -3.55 7.63 -25.87
N HIS A 124 -2.31 7.17 -25.71
CA HIS A 124 -1.59 6.42 -26.77
C HIS A 124 -1.81 4.91 -26.72
N ILE A 125 -2.62 4.43 -25.77
CA ILE A 125 -2.87 2.98 -25.60
C ILE A 125 -4.18 2.62 -26.28
N ASP A 126 -4.10 1.78 -27.33
CA ASP A 126 -5.27 1.28 -28.07
C ASP A 126 -5.91 0.10 -27.33
N ILE A 127 -7.00 0.35 -26.63
CA ILE A 127 -7.77 -0.64 -25.88
C ILE A 127 -9.26 -0.56 -26.19
N ASN A 128 -9.95 -1.69 -26.07
CA ASN A 128 -11.39 -1.75 -26.08
C ASN A 128 -11.93 -1.77 -24.64
N VAL A 129 -12.94 -0.94 -24.37
CA VAL A 129 -13.64 -0.86 -23.11
C VAL A 129 -15.12 -1.19 -23.32
N LYS A 130 -15.65 -2.10 -22.51
CA LYS A 130 -17.08 -2.43 -22.47
C LYS A 130 -17.58 -2.26 -21.05
N VAL A 131 -18.77 -1.69 -20.90
CA VAL A 131 -19.45 -1.56 -19.59
C VAL A 131 -20.76 -2.33 -19.65
N THR A 132 -21.06 -3.10 -18.60
CA THR A 132 -22.33 -3.81 -18.45
C THR A 132 -22.69 -3.85 -16.98
N ASP A 133 -23.80 -3.24 -16.59
CA ASP A 133 -24.27 -3.12 -15.20
C ASP A 133 -23.20 -2.55 -14.24
N GLY A 134 -22.37 -1.62 -14.74
CA GLY A 134 -21.27 -1.00 -14.01
C GLY A 134 -20.00 -1.91 -13.88
N VAL A 135 -20.01 -3.08 -14.50
CA VAL A 135 -18.81 -3.93 -14.64
C VAL A 135 -18.08 -3.51 -15.91
N VAL A 136 -16.82 -3.13 -15.76
CA VAL A 136 -15.96 -2.69 -16.88
C VAL A 136 -15.05 -3.83 -17.27
N THR A 137 -15.14 -4.24 -18.54
CA THR A 137 -14.21 -5.21 -19.15
C THR A 137 -13.29 -4.44 -20.10
N THR A 138 -11.98 -4.52 -19.85
CA THR A 138 -10.96 -3.98 -20.74
C THR A 138 -10.31 -5.09 -21.54
N SER A 139 -9.96 -4.81 -22.81
CA SER A 139 -9.25 -5.76 -23.66
C SER A 139 -8.38 -5.00 -24.66
N GLY A 140 -7.33 -5.67 -25.15
CA GLY A 140 -6.37 -5.08 -26.07
C GLY A 140 -4.95 -5.52 -25.72
N THR A 141 -3.97 -4.80 -26.23
CA THR A 141 -2.56 -5.11 -26.03
C THR A 141 -1.77 -3.86 -25.69
N VAL A 142 -0.84 -3.99 -24.75
CA VAL A 142 0.08 -2.92 -24.33
C VAL A 142 1.53 -3.41 -24.41
N ASP A 143 2.45 -2.47 -24.54
CA ASP A 143 3.88 -2.77 -24.62
C ASP A 143 4.56 -2.97 -23.26
N SER A 144 3.84 -2.74 -22.16
CA SER A 144 4.40 -2.86 -20.82
C SER A 144 3.32 -3.16 -19.77
N PHE A 145 3.73 -3.81 -18.69
CA PHE A 145 2.87 -4.02 -17.52
C PHE A 145 2.39 -2.68 -16.91
N ALA A 146 3.26 -1.66 -16.91
CA ALA A 146 2.92 -0.33 -16.42
C ALA A 146 1.77 0.32 -17.20
N GLY A 147 1.69 0.09 -18.51
CA GLY A 147 0.57 0.55 -19.33
C GLY A 147 -0.76 -0.11 -18.94
N SER A 148 -0.76 -1.43 -18.75
CA SER A 148 -1.94 -2.16 -18.27
C SER A 148 -2.41 -1.67 -16.89
N ASP A 149 -1.48 -1.50 -15.95
CA ASP A 149 -1.76 -1.01 -14.60
C ASP A 149 -2.28 0.43 -14.60
N LEU A 150 -1.75 1.28 -15.49
CA LEU A 150 -2.25 2.65 -15.65
C LEU A 150 -3.72 2.66 -16.09
N ILE A 151 -4.06 1.91 -17.15
CA ILE A 151 -5.44 1.80 -17.63
C ILE A 151 -6.36 1.29 -16.52
N GLU A 152 -5.97 0.25 -15.81
CA GLU A 152 -6.76 -0.30 -14.71
C GLU A 152 -7.00 0.75 -13.61
N ARG A 153 -5.99 1.54 -13.24
CA ARG A 153 -6.15 2.63 -12.26
C ARG A 153 -7.07 3.74 -12.75
N VAL A 154 -6.97 4.13 -14.01
CA VAL A 154 -7.86 5.14 -14.61
C VAL A 154 -9.30 4.65 -14.53
N VAL A 155 -9.57 3.43 -14.96
CA VAL A 155 -10.91 2.82 -14.93
C VAL A 155 -11.45 2.71 -13.51
N LYS A 156 -10.64 2.24 -12.55
CA LYS A 156 -11.02 2.13 -11.12
C LYS A 156 -11.38 3.47 -10.49
N GLY A 157 -10.85 4.57 -11.00
CA GLY A 157 -11.13 5.93 -10.54
C GLY A 157 -12.46 6.50 -11.04
N VAL A 158 -13.07 5.91 -12.05
CA VAL A 158 -14.32 6.42 -12.63
C VAL A 158 -15.52 6.10 -11.74
N LYS A 159 -16.36 7.11 -11.48
CA LYS A 159 -17.55 6.96 -10.66
C LYS A 159 -18.58 6.08 -11.36
N GLY A 160 -19.20 5.20 -10.59
CA GLY A 160 -20.19 4.24 -11.11
C GLY A 160 -19.60 2.86 -11.39
N VAL A 161 -18.30 2.73 -11.54
CA VAL A 161 -17.62 1.46 -11.73
C VAL A 161 -17.71 0.62 -10.46
N LYS A 162 -18.29 -0.58 -10.59
CA LYS A 162 -18.46 -1.56 -9.50
C LYS A 162 -17.35 -2.60 -9.49
N ARG A 163 -16.83 -2.96 -10.67
CA ARG A 163 -15.77 -3.97 -10.84
C ARG A 163 -15.05 -3.75 -12.16
N VAL A 164 -13.77 -4.10 -12.18
CA VAL A 164 -12.93 -4.10 -13.39
C VAL A 164 -12.47 -5.52 -13.67
N GLU A 165 -12.68 -5.96 -14.91
CA GLU A 165 -12.16 -7.21 -15.47
C GLU A 165 -11.10 -6.85 -16.51
N ASN A 166 -9.84 -6.94 -16.09
CA ASN A 166 -8.71 -6.56 -16.93
C ASN A 166 -8.29 -7.74 -17.82
N GLY A 167 -8.61 -7.65 -19.11
CA GLY A 167 -8.21 -8.60 -20.17
C GLY A 167 -7.09 -8.06 -21.08
N ILE A 168 -6.40 -6.99 -20.69
CA ILE A 168 -5.30 -6.41 -21.42
C ILE A 168 -4.10 -7.38 -21.41
N LYS A 169 -3.53 -7.65 -22.59
CA LYS A 169 -2.35 -8.50 -22.73
C LYS A 169 -1.11 -7.64 -22.92
N ASN A 170 -0.04 -7.99 -22.22
CA ASN A 170 1.26 -7.37 -22.44
C ASN A 170 1.91 -8.04 -23.67
N LEU A 171 2.25 -7.24 -24.67
CA LEU A 171 3.12 -7.68 -25.76
C LEU A 171 4.56 -7.58 -25.25
N ASP A 172 5.10 -8.71 -24.85
CA ASP A 172 6.54 -8.75 -24.57
C ASP A 172 7.31 -8.65 -25.90
N LYS A 173 7.72 -7.43 -26.21
CA LYS A 173 8.59 -7.12 -27.35
C LYS A 173 10.08 -7.16 -26.97
N SER A 174 10.38 -7.43 -25.70
CA SER A 174 11.75 -7.49 -25.24
C SER A 174 12.33 -8.88 -25.47
N ASN A 175 13.35 -8.99 -26.33
CA ASN A 175 14.24 -10.16 -26.40
C ASN A 175 15.17 -10.23 -25.18
N ARG A 176 14.69 -9.85 -23.99
CA ARG A 176 15.48 -9.89 -22.76
C ARG A 176 15.49 -11.30 -22.20
N SER A 177 16.65 -11.75 -21.78
CA SER A 177 16.74 -13.02 -21.04
C SER A 177 16.14 -12.88 -19.64
N ASP A 178 15.78 -14.00 -19.03
CA ASP A 178 15.30 -14.01 -17.65
C ASP A 178 16.38 -13.44 -16.68
N GLU A 179 17.67 -13.66 -17.00
CA GLU A 179 18.80 -13.09 -16.28
C GLU A 179 18.84 -11.57 -16.36
N ASP A 180 18.58 -10.97 -17.54
CA ASP A 180 18.53 -9.51 -17.71
C ASP A 180 17.35 -8.91 -16.95
N ILE A 181 16.19 -9.57 -16.97
CA ILE A 181 14.99 -9.16 -16.25
C ILE A 181 15.26 -9.22 -14.74
N LYS A 182 15.86 -10.30 -14.27
CA LYS A 182 16.23 -10.49 -12.86
C LYS A 182 17.19 -9.41 -12.39
N ALA A 183 18.26 -9.14 -13.14
CA ALA A 183 19.24 -8.12 -12.82
C ALA A 183 18.62 -6.71 -12.74
N ASP A 184 17.69 -6.37 -13.62
CA ASP A 184 16.98 -5.09 -13.62
C ASP A 184 16.05 -4.96 -12.39
N ILE A 185 15.31 -6.03 -12.06
CA ILE A 185 14.46 -6.07 -10.86
C ILE A 185 15.29 -5.91 -9.59
N GLU A 186 16.38 -6.67 -9.45
CA GLU A 186 17.28 -6.59 -8.30
C GLU A 186 17.90 -5.19 -8.17
N GLY A 187 18.31 -4.58 -9.28
CA GLY A 187 18.83 -3.22 -9.33
C GLY A 187 17.81 -2.18 -8.86
N ARG A 188 16.56 -2.28 -9.30
CA ARG A 188 15.47 -1.38 -8.90
C ARG A 188 15.14 -1.54 -7.42
N LEU A 189 15.00 -2.78 -6.93
CA LEU A 189 14.71 -3.06 -5.51
C LEU A 189 15.82 -2.55 -4.59
N LYS A 190 17.10 -2.70 -4.99
CA LYS A 190 18.25 -2.22 -4.24
C LYS A 190 18.29 -0.68 -4.13
N ASN A 191 17.85 0.01 -5.16
CA ASN A 191 17.84 1.47 -5.23
C ASN A 191 16.54 2.09 -4.69
N ASP A 192 15.52 1.29 -4.42
CA ASP A 192 14.26 1.78 -3.84
C ASP A 192 14.46 2.12 -2.35
N VAL A 193 14.09 3.34 -1.97
CA VAL A 193 14.28 3.86 -0.60
C VAL A 193 13.47 3.07 0.43
N LEU A 194 12.30 2.55 0.03
CA LEU A 194 11.43 1.76 0.92
C LEU A 194 11.91 0.31 1.04
N MET A 195 12.52 -0.23 -0.02
CA MET A 195 12.97 -1.63 -0.11
C MET A 195 14.45 -1.83 0.19
N SER A 196 15.24 -0.74 0.29
CA SER A 196 16.71 -0.81 0.45
C SER A 196 17.22 -1.58 1.68
N ARG A 197 16.34 -1.83 2.66
CA ARG A 197 16.63 -2.61 3.88
C ARG A 197 15.95 -3.98 3.90
N ALA A 198 15.17 -4.32 2.88
CA ALA A 198 14.50 -5.60 2.78
C ALA A 198 15.43 -6.64 2.14
N LEU A 199 15.45 -7.85 2.70
CA LEU A 199 16.11 -8.99 2.08
C LEU A 199 15.11 -9.63 1.10
N VAL A 200 15.22 -9.26 -0.18
CA VAL A 200 14.37 -9.78 -1.25
C VAL A 200 15.22 -10.60 -2.20
N ASN A 201 14.83 -11.86 -2.44
CA ASN A 201 15.40 -12.71 -3.45
C ASN A 201 14.47 -12.76 -4.67
N VAL A 202 15.06 -12.59 -5.85
CA VAL A 202 14.37 -12.75 -7.14
C VAL A 202 14.79 -14.07 -7.75
N SER A 203 13.84 -14.99 -7.96
CA SER A 203 14.08 -16.33 -8.52
C SER A 203 13.52 -16.41 -9.95
#